data_0b411334304ba2cdf95a45bd058c0114
#
_entry.id   0b411334304ba2cdf95a45bd058c0114
#
_cell.length_a   1.000
_cell.length_b   1.000
_cell.length_c   1.000
_cell.angle_alpha   90.00
_cell.angle_beta   90.00
_cell.angle_gamma   90.00
#
_symmetry.space_group_name_H-M   'P 1'
#
loop_
_entity.id
_entity.type
_entity.pdbx_description
1 polymer ?
#
loop_
_entity_poly.entity_id
_entity_poly.type
_entity_poly.pdbx_seq_one_letter_code
_entity_poly.pdbx_strand_id
1 'polypeptide(L)'
;MRKYLLSSVFCGLCVLGIQAQVTLKGVAVKMNSDFTPVAGVEVVVQGGVPTLTDGAGTFILKLPHMESGDLLFDIRISKQGMEIVNLKEVEQWVASGDILYKVVLCPKGYIEQSRRKFYNIGKSYYQREYERKLQELRVTRELQQADIATFEQEMPQ
;
A
#
# COMPACT_ATOMS: atom_id res chain seq x y z
N MET A 1 -4.59 73.97 -7.66
CA MET A 1 -4.54 72.86 -6.67
C MET A 1 -5.17 71.64 -7.30
N ARG A 2 -4.37 70.70 -7.78
CA ARG A 2 -4.84 69.40 -8.35
C ARG A 2 -4.61 68.29 -7.30
N LYS A 3 -5.71 67.74 -6.79
CA LYS A 3 -5.73 66.62 -5.87
C LYS A 3 -5.62 65.33 -6.69
N TYR A 4 -4.51 64.63 -6.58
CA TYR A 4 -4.33 63.26 -7.14
C TYR A 4 -4.94 62.28 -6.16
N LEU A 5 -6.03 61.63 -6.54
CA LEU A 5 -6.59 60.47 -5.87
C LEU A 5 -5.77 59.23 -6.32
N LEU A 6 -4.99 58.69 -5.44
CA LEU A 6 -4.34 57.36 -5.62
C LEU A 6 -5.42 56.30 -5.34
N SER A 7 -5.92 55.69 -6.41
CA SER A 7 -6.74 54.50 -6.35
C SER A 7 -5.81 53.30 -6.14
N SER A 8 -5.76 52.80 -4.92
CA SER A 8 -5.06 51.56 -4.56
C SER A 8 -5.89 50.36 -5.04
N VAL A 9 -5.52 49.79 -6.20
CA VAL A 9 -6.07 48.54 -6.67
C VAL A 9 -5.45 47.40 -5.82
N PHE A 10 -6.17 46.95 -4.81
CA PHE A 10 -5.81 45.76 -4.02
C PHE A 10 -6.15 44.53 -4.87
N CYS A 11 -5.15 44.07 -5.63
CA CYS A 11 -5.24 42.81 -6.38
C CYS A 11 -5.18 41.65 -5.38
N GLY A 12 -6.36 41.19 -4.94
CA GLY A 12 -6.50 40.01 -4.13
C GLY A 12 -6.06 38.79 -4.93
N LEU A 13 -4.83 38.30 -4.69
CA LEU A 13 -4.41 36.99 -5.14
C LEU A 13 -5.29 35.94 -4.41
N CYS A 14 -6.34 35.46 -5.07
CA CYS A 14 -6.97 34.20 -4.69
C CYS A 14 -5.97 33.08 -4.93
N VAL A 15 -5.21 32.71 -3.92
CA VAL A 15 -4.46 31.45 -3.92
C VAL A 15 -5.53 30.35 -3.89
N LEU A 16 -5.90 29.86 -5.05
CA LEU A 16 -6.65 28.63 -5.19
C LEU A 16 -5.71 27.53 -4.69
N GLY A 17 -5.90 27.14 -3.43
CA GLY A 17 -5.20 26.00 -2.86
C GLY A 17 -5.53 24.77 -3.71
N ILE A 18 -4.56 24.31 -4.49
CA ILE A 18 -4.64 23.03 -5.18
C ILE A 18 -4.57 21.98 -4.06
N GLN A 19 -5.72 21.53 -3.58
CA GLN A 19 -5.79 20.38 -2.68
C GLN A 19 -5.31 19.18 -3.49
N ALA A 20 -4.16 18.63 -3.11
CA ALA A 20 -3.62 17.43 -3.71
C ALA A 20 -4.59 16.28 -3.44
N GLN A 21 -5.27 15.83 -4.47
CA GLN A 21 -6.17 14.68 -4.42
C GLN A 21 -5.33 13.41 -4.33
N VAL A 22 -5.48 12.64 -3.25
CA VAL A 22 -4.86 11.33 -3.15
C VAL A 22 -5.64 10.32 -4.00
N THR A 23 -4.91 9.52 -4.77
CA THR A 23 -5.47 8.46 -5.61
C THR A 23 -4.88 7.14 -5.21
N LEU A 24 -5.70 6.24 -4.66
CA LEU A 24 -5.30 4.87 -4.38
C LEU A 24 -5.43 4.00 -5.63
N LYS A 25 -4.46 3.09 -5.78
CA LYS A 25 -4.53 2.04 -6.80
C LYS A 25 -4.50 0.67 -6.12
N GLY A 26 -5.31 -0.25 -6.57
CA GLY A 26 -5.33 -1.58 -6.01
C GLY A 26 -5.80 -2.64 -6.98
N VAL A 27 -5.72 -3.88 -6.53
CA VAL A 27 -6.15 -5.05 -7.29
C VAL A 27 -6.94 -5.99 -6.39
N ALA A 28 -8.05 -6.50 -6.90
CA ALA A 28 -8.83 -7.56 -6.28
C ALA A 28 -8.54 -8.91 -6.96
N VAL A 29 -8.20 -9.90 -6.16
CA VAL A 29 -7.82 -11.24 -6.63
C VAL A 29 -8.55 -12.32 -5.85
N LYS A 30 -8.77 -13.46 -6.48
CA LYS A 30 -9.34 -14.65 -5.84
C LYS A 30 -8.23 -15.44 -5.14
N MET A 31 -8.53 -15.95 -3.94
CA MET A 31 -7.65 -16.87 -3.23
C MET A 31 -7.64 -18.25 -3.89
N ASN A 32 -6.77 -18.42 -4.86
CA ASN A 32 -6.45 -19.68 -5.53
C ASN A 32 -4.94 -19.77 -5.76
N SER A 33 -4.45 -20.80 -6.45
CA SER A 33 -3.02 -20.96 -6.75
C SER A 33 -2.41 -19.78 -7.49
N ASP A 34 -3.17 -19.14 -8.37
CA ASP A 34 -2.67 -18.16 -9.34
C ASP A 34 -3.09 -16.72 -8.98
N PHE A 35 -3.84 -16.52 -7.90
CA PHE A 35 -4.39 -15.21 -7.52
C PHE A 35 -5.09 -14.52 -8.68
N THR A 36 -6.05 -15.23 -9.32
CA THR A 36 -6.75 -14.70 -10.49
C THR A 36 -7.51 -13.41 -10.20
N PRO A 37 -7.47 -12.42 -11.11
CA PRO A 37 -8.18 -11.17 -10.96
C PRO A 37 -9.69 -11.36 -10.81
N VAL A 38 -10.33 -10.47 -10.03
CA VAL A 38 -11.79 -10.45 -9.84
C VAL A 38 -12.35 -9.13 -10.28
N ALA A 39 -13.15 -9.14 -11.35
CA ALA A 39 -13.86 -7.97 -11.85
C ALA A 39 -15.15 -7.68 -11.08
N GLY A 40 -15.59 -6.42 -11.09
CA GLY A 40 -16.86 -5.98 -10.50
C GLY A 40 -16.90 -6.12 -8.98
N VAL A 41 -15.78 -5.99 -8.30
CA VAL A 41 -15.71 -5.81 -6.85
C VAL A 41 -15.93 -4.34 -6.55
N GLU A 42 -16.93 -4.02 -5.75
CA GLU A 42 -17.18 -2.67 -5.30
C GLU A 42 -16.24 -2.32 -4.15
N VAL A 43 -15.56 -1.18 -4.26
CA VAL A 43 -14.69 -0.62 -3.21
C VAL A 43 -15.19 0.76 -2.85
N VAL A 44 -15.52 0.95 -1.59
CA VAL A 44 -16.02 2.21 -1.03
C VAL A 44 -15.19 2.55 0.20
N VAL A 45 -14.76 3.80 0.30
CA VAL A 45 -14.08 4.36 1.48
C VAL A 45 -14.79 5.63 1.87
N GLN A 46 -14.90 5.91 3.16
CA GLN A 46 -15.51 7.15 3.63
C GLN A 46 -14.83 8.38 3.01
N GLY A 47 -15.62 9.28 2.42
CA GLY A 47 -15.11 10.47 1.73
C GLY A 47 -14.52 10.21 0.34
N GLY A 48 -14.45 8.96 -0.12
CA GLY A 48 -14.04 8.58 -1.46
C GLY A 48 -15.21 8.38 -2.42
N VAL A 49 -14.90 8.31 -3.71
CA VAL A 49 -15.86 7.97 -4.75
C VAL A 49 -15.90 6.44 -4.90
N PRO A 50 -17.10 5.80 -4.76
CA PRO A 50 -17.22 4.35 -4.99
C PRO A 50 -16.66 3.94 -6.36
N THR A 51 -15.94 2.83 -6.39
CA THR A 51 -15.34 2.31 -7.62
C THR A 51 -15.59 0.82 -7.77
N LEU A 52 -15.55 0.33 -9.00
CA LEU A 52 -15.63 -1.10 -9.33
C LEU A 52 -14.31 -1.55 -9.94
N THR A 53 -13.89 -2.78 -9.62
CA THR A 53 -12.73 -3.37 -10.31
C THR A 53 -13.06 -3.68 -11.75
N ASP A 54 -12.10 -3.45 -12.62
CA ASP A 54 -12.16 -3.78 -14.06
C ASP A 54 -11.92 -5.28 -14.36
N GLY A 55 -11.81 -5.66 -15.63
CA GLY A 55 -11.55 -7.03 -16.06
C GLY A 55 -10.21 -7.60 -15.59
N ALA A 56 -9.24 -6.74 -15.29
CA ALA A 56 -7.96 -7.10 -14.72
C ALA A 56 -7.96 -7.11 -13.18
N GLY A 57 -9.14 -6.91 -12.56
CA GLY A 57 -9.31 -6.79 -11.12
C GLY A 57 -8.79 -5.49 -10.54
N THR A 58 -8.39 -4.52 -11.36
CA THR A 58 -7.80 -3.26 -10.92
C THR A 58 -8.87 -2.25 -10.52
N PHE A 59 -8.62 -1.48 -9.47
CA PHE A 59 -9.45 -0.34 -9.08
C PHE A 59 -8.60 0.90 -8.83
N ILE A 60 -9.22 2.05 -9.05
CA ILE A 60 -8.66 3.37 -8.76
C ILE A 60 -9.66 4.12 -7.90
N LEU A 61 -9.28 4.47 -6.69
CA LEU A 61 -10.11 5.18 -5.72
C LEU A 61 -9.60 6.60 -5.54
N LYS A 62 -10.45 7.58 -5.78
CA LYS A 62 -10.12 9.00 -5.60
C LYS A 62 -10.57 9.48 -4.22
N LEU A 63 -9.67 10.11 -3.50
CA LEU A 63 -9.86 10.62 -2.13
C LEU A 63 -9.66 12.14 -2.12
N PRO A 64 -10.70 12.92 -2.46
CA PRO A 64 -10.55 14.37 -2.69
C PRO A 64 -10.26 15.18 -1.43
N HIS A 65 -10.51 14.62 -0.24
CA HIS A 65 -10.41 15.32 1.05
C HIS A 65 -9.42 14.68 2.02
N MET A 66 -8.54 13.80 1.52
CA MET A 66 -7.56 13.11 2.34
C MET A 66 -6.13 13.51 1.95
N GLU A 67 -5.24 13.52 2.94
CA GLU A 67 -3.83 13.73 2.76
C GLU A 67 -3.08 12.39 2.73
N SER A 68 -1.89 12.39 2.14
CA SER A 68 -1.05 11.19 2.13
C SER A 68 -0.62 10.82 3.55
N GLY A 69 -0.89 9.59 3.96
CA GLY A 69 -0.65 9.09 5.30
C GLY A 69 -1.88 9.00 6.20
N ASP A 70 -3.00 9.62 5.81
CA ASP A 70 -4.25 9.51 6.56
C ASP A 70 -4.74 8.06 6.61
N LEU A 71 -5.18 7.61 7.79
CA LEU A 71 -5.80 6.30 7.93
C LEU A 71 -7.18 6.30 7.28
N LEU A 72 -7.46 5.28 6.49
CA LEU A 72 -8.76 5.12 5.84
C LEU A 72 -9.79 4.52 6.82
N PHE A 73 -10.97 5.10 6.85
CA PHE A 73 -12.08 4.64 7.69
C PHE A 73 -13.25 4.16 6.86
N ASP A 74 -14.09 3.30 7.45
CA ASP A 74 -15.31 2.77 6.84
C ASP A 74 -15.05 2.21 5.42
N ILE A 75 -14.04 1.34 5.33
CA ILE A 75 -13.71 0.67 4.07
C ILE A 75 -14.71 -0.46 3.89
N ARG A 76 -15.49 -0.38 2.82
CA ARG A 76 -16.45 -1.42 2.44
C ARG A 76 -16.06 -1.99 1.09
N ILE A 77 -15.85 -3.30 1.06
CA ILE A 77 -15.52 -4.04 -0.15
C ILE A 77 -16.56 -5.13 -0.30
N SER A 78 -17.22 -5.17 -1.44
CA SER A 78 -18.30 -6.11 -1.66
C SER A 78 -18.25 -6.76 -3.05
N LYS A 79 -18.52 -8.05 -3.07
CA LYS A 79 -18.76 -8.83 -4.29
C LYS A 79 -19.74 -9.94 -3.95
N GLN A 80 -20.80 -10.06 -4.73
CA GLN A 80 -21.82 -11.09 -4.51
C GLN A 80 -21.18 -12.50 -4.47
N GLY A 81 -21.50 -13.27 -3.44
CA GLY A 81 -21.02 -14.64 -3.27
C GLY A 81 -19.56 -14.77 -2.84
N MET A 82 -18.90 -13.66 -2.45
CA MET A 82 -17.50 -13.66 -2.02
C MET A 82 -17.32 -12.99 -0.66
N GLU A 83 -16.22 -13.33 0.03
CA GLU A 83 -15.80 -12.78 1.32
C GLU A 83 -14.34 -12.37 1.26
N ILE A 84 -13.95 -11.35 2.07
CA ILE A 84 -12.59 -10.82 2.11
C ILE A 84 -11.71 -11.68 3.02
N VAL A 85 -10.64 -12.22 2.48
CA VAL A 85 -9.66 -13.04 3.20
C VAL A 85 -8.74 -12.19 4.07
N ASN A 86 -8.19 -11.13 3.51
CA ASN A 86 -7.20 -10.24 4.14
C ASN A 86 -7.81 -8.97 4.76
N LEU A 87 -8.92 -9.11 5.47
CA LEU A 87 -9.65 -7.99 6.06
C LEU A 87 -8.79 -7.15 7.02
N LYS A 88 -7.91 -7.79 7.80
CA LYS A 88 -7.03 -7.09 8.75
C LYS A 88 -6.06 -6.12 8.07
N GLU A 89 -5.56 -6.48 6.89
CA GLU A 89 -4.69 -5.61 6.09
C GLU A 89 -5.50 -4.47 5.47
N VAL A 90 -6.70 -4.76 5.00
CA VAL A 90 -7.61 -3.75 4.43
C VAL A 90 -7.99 -2.69 5.47
N GLU A 91 -8.29 -3.09 6.70
CA GLU A 91 -8.62 -2.18 7.81
C GLU A 91 -7.46 -1.25 8.23
N GLN A 92 -6.23 -1.54 7.79
CA GLN A 92 -5.04 -0.76 8.08
C GLN A 92 -4.57 0.10 6.89
N TRP A 93 -5.37 0.23 5.85
CA TRP A 93 -5.01 1.05 4.70
C TRP A 93 -4.88 2.52 5.07
N VAL A 94 -3.89 3.16 4.48
CA VAL A 94 -3.65 4.59 4.58
C VAL A 94 -3.83 5.25 3.21
N ALA A 95 -4.11 6.53 3.16
CA ALA A 95 -4.18 7.28 1.91
C ALA A 95 -2.76 7.41 1.31
N SER A 96 -2.46 6.68 0.23
CA SER A 96 -1.18 6.76 -0.46
C SER A 96 -1.31 6.42 -1.94
N GLY A 97 -0.69 7.23 -2.80
CA GLY A 97 -0.62 6.96 -4.24
C GLY A 97 0.49 5.98 -4.64
N ASP A 98 1.43 5.71 -3.74
CA ASP A 98 2.65 4.93 -4.02
C ASP A 98 2.50 3.45 -3.65
N ILE A 99 1.42 3.09 -2.94
CA ILE A 99 1.15 1.72 -2.51
C ILE A 99 0.15 1.06 -3.45
N LEU A 100 0.44 -0.16 -3.88
CA LEU A 100 -0.53 -1.01 -4.56
C LEU A 100 -1.30 -1.83 -3.53
N TYR A 101 -2.57 -1.49 -3.33
CA TYR A 101 -3.44 -2.17 -2.37
C TYR A 101 -3.99 -3.47 -2.95
N LYS A 102 -4.01 -4.51 -2.13
CA LYS A 102 -4.46 -5.83 -2.55
C LYS A 102 -5.67 -6.29 -1.73
N VAL A 103 -6.74 -6.65 -2.41
CA VAL A 103 -7.92 -7.31 -1.84
C VAL A 103 -7.91 -8.77 -2.26
N VAL A 104 -7.93 -9.67 -1.28
CA VAL A 104 -7.98 -11.10 -1.54
C VAL A 104 -9.37 -11.63 -1.16
N LEU A 105 -10.04 -12.23 -2.11
CA LEU A 105 -11.41 -12.72 -1.99
C LEU A 105 -11.47 -14.25 -2.07
N CYS A 106 -12.41 -14.86 -1.36
CA CYS A 106 -12.75 -16.27 -1.52
C CYS A 106 -14.26 -16.44 -1.67
N PRO A 107 -14.74 -17.57 -2.21
CA PRO A 107 -16.17 -17.88 -2.22
C PRO A 107 -16.72 -17.90 -0.79
N LYS A 108 -17.97 -17.48 -0.64
CA LYS A 108 -18.69 -17.51 0.63
C LYS A 108 -18.71 -18.92 1.22
N GLY A 109 -18.44 -19.02 2.52
CA GLY A 109 -18.37 -20.31 3.25
C GLY A 109 -16.98 -20.94 3.28
N TYR A 110 -15.97 -20.35 2.60
CA TYR A 110 -14.59 -20.86 2.59
C TYR A 110 -13.60 -19.95 3.33
N ILE A 111 -14.11 -18.98 4.08
CA ILE A 111 -13.28 -17.92 4.68
C ILE A 111 -12.21 -18.44 5.64
N GLU A 112 -12.55 -19.37 6.54
CA GLU A 112 -11.62 -19.90 7.53
C GLU A 112 -10.46 -20.65 6.89
N GLN A 113 -10.76 -21.52 5.91
CA GLN A 113 -9.74 -22.26 5.17
C GLN A 113 -8.85 -21.31 4.36
N SER A 114 -9.45 -20.33 3.71
CA SER A 114 -8.75 -19.34 2.89
C SER A 114 -7.84 -18.46 3.73
N ARG A 115 -8.28 -18.01 4.91
CA ARG A 115 -7.46 -17.23 5.86
C ARG A 115 -6.27 -18.04 6.36
N ARG A 116 -6.48 -19.29 6.79
CA ARG A 116 -5.36 -20.15 7.21
C ARG A 116 -4.31 -20.29 6.12
N LYS A 117 -4.74 -20.56 4.89
CA LYS A 117 -3.85 -20.71 3.75
C LYS A 117 -3.11 -19.40 3.44
N PHE A 118 -3.80 -18.27 3.41
CA PHE A 118 -3.23 -16.97 3.12
C PHE A 118 -2.14 -16.57 4.12
N TYR A 119 -2.42 -16.65 5.41
CA TYR A 119 -1.47 -16.27 6.46
C TYR A 119 -0.30 -17.26 6.60
N ASN A 120 -0.51 -18.54 6.30
CA ASN A 120 0.59 -19.51 6.27
C ASN A 120 1.56 -19.25 5.11
N ILE A 121 1.07 -18.88 3.93
CA ILE A 121 1.92 -18.48 2.80
C ILE A 121 2.75 -17.24 3.19
N GLY A 122 2.14 -16.24 3.82
CA GLY A 122 2.81 -15.06 4.32
C GLY A 122 3.94 -15.41 5.31
N LYS A 123 3.64 -16.24 6.32
CA LYS A 123 4.66 -16.71 7.29
C LYS A 123 5.84 -17.39 6.61
N SER A 124 5.59 -18.31 5.68
CA SER A 124 6.64 -19.03 4.96
C SER A 124 7.52 -18.09 4.13
N TYR A 125 6.96 -17.04 3.56
CA TYR A 125 7.71 -16.02 2.83
C TYR A 125 8.60 -15.20 3.76
N TYR A 126 8.04 -14.65 4.84
CA TYR A 126 8.80 -13.86 5.80
C TYR A 126 9.88 -14.68 6.52
N GLN A 127 9.60 -15.95 6.83
CA GLN A 127 10.56 -16.83 7.45
C GLN A 127 11.74 -17.10 6.52
N ARG A 128 11.50 -17.41 5.25
CA ARG A 128 12.56 -17.60 4.24
C ARG A 128 13.38 -16.34 4.01
N GLU A 129 12.74 -15.18 3.96
CA GLU A 129 13.43 -13.90 3.79
C GLU A 129 14.29 -13.54 5.00
N TYR A 130 13.80 -13.82 6.20
CA TYR A 130 14.57 -13.67 7.44
C TYR A 130 15.79 -14.60 7.49
N GLU A 131 15.62 -15.87 7.16
CA GLU A 131 16.70 -16.85 7.09
C GLU A 131 17.75 -16.45 6.05
N ARG A 132 17.34 -15.98 4.88
CA ARG A 132 18.22 -15.45 3.83
C ARG A 132 19.06 -14.28 4.35
N LYS A 133 18.44 -13.30 4.99
CA LYS A 133 19.16 -12.15 5.58
C LYS A 133 20.13 -12.55 6.68
N LEU A 134 19.74 -13.49 7.52
CA LEU A 134 20.66 -14.01 8.55
C LEU A 134 21.89 -14.68 7.93
N GLN A 135 21.70 -15.43 6.86
CA GLN A 135 22.79 -16.09 6.16
C GLN A 135 23.74 -15.08 5.49
N GLU A 136 23.19 -14.05 4.83
CA GLU A 136 23.96 -12.94 4.27
C GLU A 136 24.82 -12.23 5.34
N LEU A 137 24.23 -11.95 6.51
CA LEU A 137 24.95 -11.33 7.62
C LEU A 137 26.08 -12.23 8.18
N ARG A 138 25.88 -13.55 8.23
CA ARG A 138 26.91 -14.50 8.66
C ARG A 138 28.09 -14.50 7.69
N VAL A 139 27.82 -14.63 6.40
CA VAL A 139 28.86 -14.60 5.36
C VAL A 139 29.63 -13.29 5.39
N THR A 140 28.96 -12.14 5.53
CA THR A 140 29.61 -10.83 5.63
C THR A 140 30.53 -10.77 6.86
N ARG A 141 30.08 -11.28 8.00
CA ARG A 141 30.90 -11.33 9.24
C ARG A 141 32.10 -12.21 9.08
N GLU A 142 31.98 -13.39 8.46
CA GLU A 142 33.08 -14.30 8.20
C GLU A 142 34.12 -13.68 7.27
N LEU A 143 33.67 -12.98 6.20
CA LEU A 143 34.56 -12.23 5.30
C LEU A 143 35.32 -11.12 6.04
N GLN A 144 34.63 -10.32 6.87
CA GLN A 144 35.28 -9.27 7.66
C GLN A 144 36.32 -9.84 8.65
N GLN A 145 36.03 -10.99 9.28
CA GLN A 145 36.95 -11.62 10.17
C GLN A 145 38.21 -12.17 9.43
N ALA A 146 38.00 -12.71 8.23
CA ALA A 146 39.11 -13.17 7.39
C ALA A 146 40.01 -12.00 6.93
N ASP A 147 39.40 -10.87 6.55
CA ASP A 147 40.13 -9.65 6.17
C ASP A 147 40.97 -9.10 7.33
N ILE A 148 40.38 -9.05 8.54
CA ILE A 148 41.11 -8.62 9.75
C ILE A 148 42.31 -9.55 10.06
N ALA A 149 42.10 -10.87 9.99
CA ALA A 149 43.13 -11.84 10.24
C ALA A 149 44.28 -11.74 9.22
N THR A 150 43.99 -11.47 7.96
CA THR A 150 44.97 -11.25 6.91
C THR A 150 45.76 -9.95 7.17
N PHE A 151 45.08 -8.89 7.54
CA PHE A 151 45.70 -7.60 7.87
C PHE A 151 46.64 -7.69 9.09
N GLU A 152 46.26 -8.45 10.13
CA GLU A 152 47.09 -8.69 11.30
C GLU A 152 48.35 -9.47 10.96
N GLN A 153 48.30 -10.38 9.98
CA GLN A 153 49.48 -11.15 9.52
C GLN A 153 50.45 -10.33 8.66
N GLU A 154 49.92 -9.29 7.97
CA GLU A 154 50.74 -8.42 7.10
C GLU A 154 51.39 -7.24 7.83
N MET A 155 51.05 -7.02 9.11
CA MET A 155 51.65 -5.91 9.89
C MET A 155 53.09 -6.27 10.25
N PRO A 156 54.10 -5.46 9.85
CA PRO A 156 55.51 -5.65 10.25
C PRO A 156 55.63 -5.47 11.76
N GLN A 157 56.33 -6.41 12.38
CA GLN A 157 56.70 -6.34 13.81
C GLN A 157 57.76 -5.28 14.05
#